data_f654f7684a82b5c9c4e48a2d18e0f6b3
#
_entry.id   f654f7684a82b5c9c4e48a2d18e0f6b3
#
_cell.length_a   1.000
_cell.length_b   1.000
_cell.length_c   1.000
_cell.angle_alpha   90.00
_cell.angle_beta   90.00
_cell.angle_gamma   90.00
#
_symmetry.space_group_name_H-M   'P 1'
#
loop_
_entity.id
_entity.type
_entity.pdbx_description
1 polymer ?
#
loop_
_entity_poly.entity_id
_entity_poly.type
_entity_poly.pdbx_seq_one_letter_code
_entity_poly.pdbx_strand_id
1 'polypeptide(L)'
;KTECCIRDAAATETYPPEINGVALTVQGLEQGLRERGHAIDLVRPRQQADAGADPGDTVLVRGAALPRYPGLKFGLPAARLLRRRWQQQRPDAIYVATEGPLGWSALRAARQLGIPAATGFHTRFDDYMRDYGAPWLQGTALRWMRRFHNGAQATLVPTRELQRFLEGAGFDNVVRLARAVDTQLFDPARRDDALRAQWGVPADGVAAI
;
A
#
# COMPACT_ATOMS: atom_id res chain seq x y z
N LYS A 1 9.76 -31.60 -11.76
CA LYS A 1 10.25 -30.20 -11.85
C LYS A 1 9.45 -29.43 -10.82
N THR A 2 10.07 -29.11 -9.68
CA THR A 2 9.48 -28.24 -8.66
C THR A 2 9.42 -26.84 -9.31
N GLU A 3 8.23 -26.40 -9.68
CA GLU A 3 8.05 -25.01 -10.08
C GLU A 3 8.55 -24.14 -8.95
N CYS A 4 9.54 -23.30 -9.24
CA CYS A 4 10.09 -22.34 -8.27
C CYS A 4 9.00 -21.30 -8.03
N CYS A 5 8.21 -21.49 -6.96
CA CYS A 5 7.16 -20.56 -6.58
C CYS A 5 7.84 -19.28 -6.09
N ILE A 6 7.67 -18.16 -6.81
CA ILE A 6 8.15 -16.85 -6.38
C ILE A 6 7.43 -16.53 -5.06
N ARG A 7 8.20 -16.18 -4.05
CA ARG A 7 7.68 -15.78 -2.75
C ARG A 7 7.94 -14.32 -2.53
N ASP A 8 6.90 -13.54 -2.40
CA ASP A 8 7.00 -12.11 -2.11
C ASP A 8 6.44 -11.78 -0.73
N ALA A 9 6.76 -10.61 -0.22
CA ALA A 9 6.14 -10.07 0.98
C ALA A 9 5.55 -8.68 0.70
N ALA A 10 4.39 -8.40 1.29
CA ALA A 10 3.75 -7.09 1.24
C ALA A 10 3.56 -6.56 2.67
N ALA A 11 4.12 -5.39 2.98
CA ALA A 11 3.97 -4.73 4.28
C ALA A 11 3.14 -3.46 4.13
N THR A 12 2.07 -3.34 4.93
CA THR A 12 1.12 -2.22 4.87
C THR A 12 0.57 -1.89 6.26
N GLU A 13 0.30 -0.61 6.51
CA GLU A 13 -0.40 -0.17 7.73
C GLU A 13 -1.92 -0.36 7.61
N THR A 14 -2.46 -0.45 6.40
CA THR A 14 -3.88 -0.49 6.11
C THR A 14 -4.21 -1.60 5.12
N TYR A 15 -5.31 -2.31 5.39
CA TYR A 15 -5.80 -3.42 4.57
C TYR A 15 -7.28 -3.66 4.84
N PRO A 16 -8.08 -4.22 3.92
CA PRO A 16 -9.48 -4.54 4.22
C PRO A 16 -9.63 -5.36 5.52
N PRO A 17 -10.72 -5.12 6.29
CA PRO A 17 -11.94 -4.36 5.96
C PRO A 17 -11.84 -2.83 6.09
N GLU A 18 -10.67 -2.24 6.32
CA GLU A 18 -10.52 -0.79 6.26
C GLU A 18 -10.79 -0.28 4.85
N ILE A 19 -11.69 0.71 4.71
CA ILE A 19 -12.12 1.24 3.41
C ILE A 19 -11.30 2.49 3.09
N ASN A 20 -10.23 2.31 2.33
CA ASN A 20 -9.45 3.41 1.75
C ASN A 20 -8.70 2.96 0.49
N GLY A 21 -8.28 3.92 -0.33
CA GLY A 21 -7.66 3.65 -1.63
C GLY A 21 -6.35 2.87 -1.56
N VAL A 22 -5.59 2.98 -0.46
CA VAL A 22 -4.33 2.23 -0.27
C VAL A 22 -4.64 0.77 0.04
N ALA A 23 -5.59 0.52 0.96
CA ALA A 23 -6.02 -0.83 1.34
C ALA A 23 -6.48 -1.63 0.12
N LEU A 24 -7.34 -1.04 -0.72
CA LEU A 24 -7.84 -1.66 -1.95
C LEU A 24 -6.73 -1.89 -2.98
N THR A 25 -5.78 -0.95 -3.10
CA THR A 25 -4.64 -1.10 -4.02
C THR A 25 -3.74 -2.25 -3.60
N VAL A 26 -3.44 -2.39 -2.30
CA VAL A 26 -2.62 -3.49 -1.77
C VAL A 26 -3.32 -4.82 -1.93
N GLN A 27 -4.62 -4.88 -1.65
CA GLN A 27 -5.42 -6.10 -1.84
C GLN A 27 -5.43 -6.52 -3.31
N GLY A 28 -5.68 -5.60 -4.24
CA GLY A 28 -5.68 -5.90 -5.68
C GLY A 28 -4.31 -6.36 -6.18
N LEU A 29 -3.21 -5.78 -5.67
CA LEU A 29 -1.86 -6.22 -5.99
C LEU A 29 -1.60 -7.63 -5.46
N GLU A 30 -1.94 -7.92 -4.21
CA GLU A 30 -1.79 -9.24 -3.60
C GLU A 30 -2.56 -10.30 -4.37
N GLN A 31 -3.85 -10.05 -4.63
CA GLN A 31 -4.70 -10.99 -5.37
C GLN A 31 -4.14 -11.25 -6.78
N GLY A 32 -3.77 -10.21 -7.52
CA GLY A 32 -3.20 -10.35 -8.85
C GLY A 32 -1.87 -11.10 -8.88
N LEU A 33 -1.05 -11.00 -7.85
CA LEU A 33 0.19 -11.78 -7.73
C LEU A 33 -0.12 -13.25 -7.39
N ARG A 34 -1.05 -13.52 -6.46
CA ARG A 34 -1.48 -14.88 -6.12
C ARG A 34 -2.08 -15.62 -7.33
N GLU A 35 -2.90 -14.94 -8.13
CA GLU A 35 -3.46 -15.47 -9.38
C GLU A 35 -2.37 -15.84 -10.41
N ARG A 36 -1.19 -15.23 -10.30
CA ARG A 36 -0.01 -15.52 -11.14
C ARG A 36 0.94 -16.53 -10.51
N GLY A 37 0.53 -17.19 -9.43
CA GLY A 37 1.29 -18.25 -8.78
C GLY A 37 2.32 -17.77 -7.76
N HIS A 38 2.32 -16.49 -7.36
CA HIS A 38 3.18 -16.01 -6.29
C HIS A 38 2.65 -16.40 -4.91
N ALA A 39 3.53 -16.82 -4.02
CA ALA A 39 3.22 -16.93 -2.59
C ALA A 39 3.46 -15.57 -1.91
N ILE A 40 2.45 -15.02 -1.26
CA ILE A 40 2.52 -13.67 -0.65
C ILE A 40 2.43 -13.76 0.87
N ASP A 41 3.46 -13.28 1.56
CA ASP A 41 3.50 -13.04 2.99
C ASP A 41 2.95 -11.61 3.25
N LEU A 42 1.65 -11.50 3.58
CA LEU A 42 1.05 -10.20 3.90
C LEU A 42 1.37 -9.83 5.36
N VAL A 43 1.95 -8.63 5.57
CA VAL A 43 2.29 -8.10 6.90
C VAL A 43 1.47 -6.85 7.17
N ARG A 44 0.64 -6.87 8.20
CA ARG A 44 -0.23 -5.74 8.57
C ARG A 44 -0.54 -5.69 10.07
N PRO A 45 -1.03 -4.56 10.59
CA PRO A 45 -1.54 -4.49 11.95
C PRO A 45 -2.73 -5.40 12.15
N ARG A 46 -2.87 -5.95 13.37
CA ARG A 46 -4.04 -6.69 13.77
C ARG A 46 -5.28 -5.78 13.82
N GLN A 47 -6.32 -6.20 13.13
CA GLN A 47 -7.61 -5.52 13.11
C GLN A 47 -8.61 -6.23 14.03
N GLN A 48 -9.76 -5.60 14.28
CA GLN A 48 -10.80 -6.19 15.14
C GLN A 48 -11.41 -7.44 14.50
N ALA A 49 -11.52 -7.46 13.18
CA ALA A 49 -12.02 -8.60 12.41
C ALA A 49 -11.12 -9.86 12.49
N ASP A 50 -9.87 -9.73 12.93
CA ASP A 50 -8.95 -10.87 13.08
C ASP A 50 -9.16 -11.63 14.40
N ALA A 51 -10.09 -11.20 15.25
CA ALA A 51 -10.37 -11.86 16.52
C ALA A 51 -10.95 -13.26 16.28
N GLY A 52 -10.18 -14.30 16.64
CA GLY A 52 -10.60 -15.70 16.47
C GLY A 52 -10.43 -16.29 15.07
N ALA A 53 -9.94 -15.53 14.11
CA ALA A 53 -9.65 -16.02 12.76
C ALA A 53 -8.22 -16.60 12.65
N ASP A 54 -8.06 -17.63 11.83
CA ASP A 54 -6.73 -18.10 11.42
C ASP A 54 -6.14 -17.07 10.43
N PRO A 55 -4.99 -16.45 10.74
CA PRO A 55 -4.38 -15.49 9.86
C PRO A 55 -3.82 -16.10 8.55
N GLY A 56 -3.73 -17.42 8.41
CA GLY A 56 -3.12 -18.09 7.26
C GLY A 56 -1.70 -17.58 6.99
N ASP A 57 -1.44 -17.13 5.75
CA ASP A 57 -0.15 -16.54 5.35
C ASP A 57 0.03 -15.08 5.81
N THR A 58 -0.92 -14.51 6.57
CA THR A 58 -0.84 -13.12 7.04
C THR A 58 -0.06 -13.02 8.34
N VAL A 59 0.95 -12.17 8.37
CA VAL A 59 1.72 -11.83 9.57
C VAL A 59 1.08 -10.63 10.28
N LEU A 60 0.40 -10.91 11.38
CA LEU A 60 -0.27 -9.88 12.17
C LEU A 60 0.69 -9.27 13.21
N VAL A 61 0.93 -7.97 13.09
CA VAL A 61 1.72 -7.21 14.08
C VAL A 61 0.82 -6.46 15.05
N ARG A 62 1.38 -6.04 16.19
CA ARG A 62 0.68 -5.15 17.11
C ARG A 62 0.45 -3.80 16.44
N GLY A 63 -0.74 -3.24 16.61
CA GLY A 63 -1.11 -1.92 16.11
C GLY A 63 -1.56 -1.00 17.25
N ALA A 64 -1.48 0.30 17.01
CA ALA A 64 -2.06 1.34 17.84
C ALA A 64 -3.06 2.16 17.03
N ALA A 65 -4.13 2.63 17.67
CA ALA A 65 -5.14 3.47 17.03
C ALA A 65 -4.53 4.81 16.60
N LEU A 66 -4.92 5.29 15.43
CA LEU A 66 -4.53 6.61 14.98
C LEU A 66 -5.43 7.67 15.67
N PRO A 67 -4.86 8.62 16.44
CA PRO A 67 -5.66 9.67 17.06
C PRO A 67 -6.47 10.44 16.00
N ARG A 68 -7.73 10.76 16.31
CA ARG A 68 -8.67 11.48 15.43
C ARG A 68 -9.18 10.71 14.20
N TYR A 69 -8.75 9.45 13.98
CA TYR A 69 -9.22 8.62 12.89
C TYR A 69 -9.74 7.28 13.42
N PRO A 70 -11.03 7.24 13.88
CA PRO A 70 -11.64 6.02 14.40
C PRO A 70 -11.56 4.89 13.37
N GLY A 71 -11.15 3.73 13.82
CA GLY A 71 -11.04 2.53 12.97
C GLY A 71 -9.70 2.36 12.25
N LEU A 72 -8.87 3.40 12.11
CA LEU A 72 -7.53 3.27 11.54
C LEU A 72 -6.50 2.93 12.61
N LYS A 73 -5.58 2.03 12.26
CA LYS A 73 -4.45 1.64 13.11
C LYS A 73 -3.15 1.75 12.31
N PHE A 74 -2.09 2.12 13.00
CA PHE A 74 -0.73 1.96 12.48
C PHE A 74 -0.02 0.81 13.18
N GLY A 75 0.85 0.11 12.46
CA GLY A 75 1.61 -1.00 12.99
C GLY A 75 2.75 -0.51 13.89
N LEU A 76 2.91 -1.16 15.04
CA LEU A 76 4.06 -0.87 15.90
C LEU A 76 5.35 -1.41 15.27
N PRO A 77 6.53 -0.86 15.64
CA PRO A 77 7.80 -1.32 15.13
C PRO A 77 8.00 -2.83 15.30
N ALA A 78 8.27 -3.55 14.20
CA ALA A 78 8.33 -5.00 14.16
C ALA A 78 9.60 -5.57 13.47
N ALA A 79 10.67 -4.78 13.33
CA ALA A 79 11.86 -5.16 12.56
C ALA A 79 12.50 -6.48 13.00
N ARG A 80 12.53 -6.79 14.31
CA ARG A 80 13.09 -8.05 14.83
C ARG A 80 12.23 -9.26 14.43
N LEU A 81 10.89 -9.10 14.49
CA LEU A 81 9.94 -10.13 14.10
C LEU A 81 10.07 -10.42 12.61
N LEU A 82 10.03 -9.38 11.76
CA LEU A 82 10.14 -9.51 10.32
C LEU A 82 11.48 -10.12 9.90
N ARG A 83 12.58 -9.69 10.51
CA ARG A 83 13.90 -10.30 10.24
C ARG A 83 13.91 -11.80 10.53
N ARG A 84 13.37 -12.25 11.69
CA ARG A 84 13.29 -13.68 12.04
C ARG A 84 12.41 -14.44 11.05
N ARG A 85 11.25 -13.90 10.72
CA ARG A 85 10.32 -14.50 9.75
C ARG A 85 10.98 -14.69 8.39
N TRP A 86 11.59 -13.62 7.84
CA TRP A 86 12.22 -13.64 6.54
C TRP A 86 13.59 -14.35 6.50
N GLN A 87 14.19 -14.65 7.65
CA GLN A 87 15.30 -15.59 7.72
C GLN A 87 14.84 -17.05 7.56
N GLN A 88 13.66 -17.37 8.07
CA GLN A 88 13.07 -18.71 7.98
C GLN A 88 12.36 -18.94 6.64
N GLN A 89 11.66 -17.95 6.16
CA GLN A 89 10.90 -17.97 4.91
C GLN A 89 11.28 -16.71 4.11
N ARG A 90 12.40 -16.79 3.41
CA ARG A 90 12.97 -15.65 2.69
C ARG A 90 12.10 -15.29 1.48
N PRO A 91 11.54 -14.07 1.40
CA PRO A 91 10.92 -13.58 0.18
C PRO A 91 11.97 -13.22 -0.86
N ASP A 92 11.60 -13.32 -2.13
CA ASP A 92 12.41 -12.90 -3.27
C ASP A 92 12.40 -11.38 -3.42
N ALA A 93 11.24 -10.74 -3.12
CA ALA A 93 11.07 -9.29 -3.08
C ALA A 93 10.09 -8.86 -2.00
N ILE A 94 10.19 -7.59 -1.57
CA ILE A 94 9.31 -7.00 -0.56
C ILE A 94 8.69 -5.72 -1.12
N TYR A 95 7.36 -5.63 -1.06
CA TYR A 95 6.62 -4.41 -1.32
C TYR A 95 6.21 -3.75 -0.01
N VAL A 96 6.53 -2.47 0.17
CA VAL A 96 6.15 -1.67 1.34
C VAL A 96 5.23 -0.55 0.90
N ALA A 97 3.95 -0.67 1.25
CA ALA A 97 2.91 0.21 0.76
C ALA A 97 2.78 1.53 1.52
N THR A 98 3.28 1.59 2.76
CA THR A 98 3.06 2.75 3.63
C THR A 98 4.31 3.14 4.41
N GLU A 99 4.48 4.43 4.68
CA GLU A 99 5.66 5.02 5.33
C GLU A 99 5.61 4.97 6.87
N GLY A 100 4.64 4.28 7.45
CA GLY A 100 4.48 4.16 8.90
C GLY A 100 5.59 3.36 9.60
N PRO A 101 5.49 3.19 10.93
CA PRO A 101 6.52 2.49 11.71
C PRO A 101 6.72 1.03 11.31
N LEU A 102 5.66 0.37 10.83
CA LEU A 102 5.75 -0.98 10.25
C LEU A 102 6.52 -0.96 8.93
N GLY A 103 6.21 -0.02 8.03
CA GLY A 103 6.93 0.15 6.77
C GLY A 103 8.43 0.38 6.97
N TRP A 104 8.81 1.27 7.91
CA TRP A 104 10.21 1.47 8.31
C TRP A 104 10.85 0.19 8.85
N SER A 105 10.08 -0.60 9.61
CA SER A 105 10.55 -1.89 10.13
C SER A 105 10.81 -2.90 9.01
N ALA A 106 9.92 -2.93 8.02
CA ALA A 106 10.04 -3.80 6.84
C ALA A 106 11.28 -3.45 6.01
N LEU A 107 11.48 -2.17 5.66
CA LEU A 107 12.67 -1.72 4.94
C LEU A 107 13.96 -2.00 5.70
N ARG A 108 13.97 -1.81 7.03
CA ARG A 108 15.13 -2.13 7.86
C ARG A 108 15.45 -3.62 7.82
N ALA A 109 14.45 -4.49 7.96
CA ALA A 109 14.63 -5.94 7.90
C ALA A 109 15.11 -6.39 6.51
N ALA A 110 14.50 -5.85 5.44
CA ALA A 110 14.90 -6.10 4.05
C ALA A 110 16.37 -5.79 3.81
N ARG A 111 16.82 -4.60 4.20
CA ARG A 111 18.24 -4.18 4.06
C ARG A 111 19.19 -5.07 4.84
N GLN A 112 18.83 -5.46 6.07
CA GLN A 112 19.67 -6.34 6.90
C GLN A 112 19.82 -7.74 6.31
N LEU A 113 18.85 -8.20 5.54
CA LEU A 113 18.84 -9.51 4.91
C LEU A 113 19.26 -9.48 3.43
N GLY A 114 19.53 -8.30 2.86
CA GLY A 114 19.86 -8.16 1.45
C GLY A 114 18.71 -8.61 0.53
N ILE A 115 17.45 -8.35 0.95
CA ILE A 115 16.25 -8.65 0.14
C ILE A 115 15.85 -7.38 -0.61
N PRO A 116 15.65 -7.43 -1.93
CA PRO A 116 15.20 -6.27 -2.69
C PRO A 116 13.84 -5.80 -2.21
N ALA A 117 13.66 -4.48 -2.11
CA ALA A 117 12.42 -3.87 -1.66
C ALA A 117 11.98 -2.75 -2.61
N ALA A 118 10.67 -2.66 -2.86
CA ALA A 118 10.02 -1.53 -3.49
C ALA A 118 9.05 -0.87 -2.52
N THR A 119 8.88 0.44 -2.64
CA THR A 119 7.91 1.22 -1.85
C THR A 119 6.81 1.78 -2.74
N GLY A 120 5.59 1.87 -2.22
CA GLY A 120 4.48 2.55 -2.87
C GLY A 120 4.34 3.99 -2.38
N PHE A 121 4.31 4.95 -3.30
CA PHE A 121 4.01 6.34 -2.96
C PHE A 121 2.53 6.61 -3.23
N HIS A 122 1.71 6.51 -2.18
CA HIS A 122 0.25 6.57 -2.30
C HIS A 122 -0.34 7.92 -1.87
N THR A 123 0.33 8.65 -0.98
CA THR A 123 -0.21 9.85 -0.35
C THR A 123 0.82 10.97 -0.33
N ARG A 124 0.42 12.15 -0.79
CA ARG A 124 1.22 13.37 -0.72
C ARG A 124 1.07 14.02 0.66
N PHE A 125 1.75 13.48 1.66
CA PHE A 125 1.73 14.05 3.01
C PHE A 125 2.25 15.48 3.07
N ASP A 126 3.11 15.88 2.14
CA ASP A 126 3.59 17.26 2.01
C ASP A 126 2.44 18.22 1.69
N ASP A 127 1.51 17.87 0.80
CA ASP A 127 0.31 18.66 0.52
C ASP A 127 -0.64 18.69 1.72
N TYR A 128 -0.80 17.56 2.42
CA TYR A 128 -1.59 17.51 3.65
C TYR A 128 -1.08 18.49 4.71
N MET A 129 0.25 18.60 4.91
CA MET A 129 0.81 19.56 5.86
C MET A 129 0.45 21.00 5.51
N ARG A 130 0.41 21.34 4.22
CA ARG A 130 -0.03 22.65 3.77
C ARG A 130 -1.50 22.91 4.06
N ASP A 131 -2.35 21.95 3.76
CA ASP A 131 -3.81 22.07 3.84
C ASP A 131 -4.31 22.04 5.29
N TYR A 132 -3.57 21.40 6.21
CA TYR A 132 -3.87 21.38 7.64
C TYR A 132 -3.18 22.50 8.45
N GLY A 133 -2.71 23.57 7.79
CA GLY A 133 -2.24 24.79 8.46
C GLY A 133 -0.82 24.67 9.05
N ALA A 134 -0.03 23.70 8.61
CA ALA A 134 1.36 23.56 9.04
C ALA A 134 2.36 23.57 7.84
N PRO A 135 2.33 24.61 6.97
CA PRO A 135 3.15 24.65 5.75
C PRO A 135 4.66 24.59 6.03
N TRP A 136 5.09 25.05 7.21
CA TRP A 136 6.50 24.99 7.66
C TRP A 136 7.01 23.56 7.89
N LEU A 137 6.11 22.59 8.08
CA LEU A 137 6.46 21.15 8.18
C LEU A 137 6.60 20.47 6.81
N GLN A 138 6.11 21.08 5.72
CA GLN A 138 6.09 20.46 4.40
C GLN A 138 7.48 19.98 3.96
N GLY A 139 8.51 20.83 4.07
CA GLY A 139 9.88 20.45 3.70
C GLY A 139 10.48 19.36 4.58
N THR A 140 10.07 19.29 5.85
CA THR A 140 10.50 18.22 6.77
C THR A 140 9.81 16.90 6.46
N ALA A 141 8.50 16.93 6.18
CA ALA A 141 7.73 15.79 5.74
C ALA A 141 8.30 15.20 4.45
N LEU A 142 8.57 16.06 3.45
CA LEU A 142 9.15 15.62 2.17
C LEU A 142 10.55 15.00 2.34
N ARG A 143 11.41 15.57 3.20
CA ARG A 143 12.72 14.98 3.52
C ARG A 143 12.59 13.62 4.20
N TRP A 144 11.63 13.47 5.12
CA TRP A 144 11.36 12.21 5.80
C TRP A 144 10.87 11.14 4.81
N MET A 145 9.92 11.48 3.95
CA MET A 145 9.43 10.59 2.89
C MET A 145 10.56 10.20 1.93
N ARG A 146 11.35 11.18 1.46
CA ARG A 146 12.50 10.91 0.59
C ARG A 146 13.48 9.94 1.24
N ARG A 147 13.80 10.11 2.54
CA ARG A 147 14.69 9.18 3.25
C ARG A 147 14.11 7.77 3.33
N PHE A 148 12.80 7.65 3.48
CA PHE A 148 12.10 6.36 3.48
C PHE A 148 12.21 5.69 2.11
N HIS A 149 11.75 6.36 1.07
CA HIS A 149 11.65 5.82 -0.27
C HIS A 149 13.03 5.54 -0.89
N ASN A 150 14.01 6.43 -0.73
CA ASN A 150 15.40 6.19 -1.17
C ASN A 150 16.09 5.06 -0.40
N GLY A 151 15.46 4.53 0.64
CA GLY A 151 15.88 3.32 1.32
C GLY A 151 15.53 2.01 0.59
N ALA A 152 14.77 2.07 -0.50
CA ALA A 152 14.36 0.95 -1.33
C ALA A 152 15.01 1.00 -2.72
N GLN A 153 14.96 -0.11 -3.46
CA GLN A 153 15.48 -0.19 -4.83
C GLN A 153 14.55 0.46 -5.86
N ALA A 154 13.26 0.59 -5.52
CA ALA A 154 12.28 1.27 -6.38
C ALA A 154 11.23 2.01 -5.54
N THR A 155 10.79 3.17 -6.04
CA THR A 155 9.64 3.91 -5.53
C THR A 155 8.54 3.90 -6.59
N LEU A 156 7.45 3.21 -6.31
CA LEU A 156 6.36 3.01 -7.26
C LEU A 156 5.35 4.15 -7.17
N VAL A 157 5.08 4.79 -8.30
CA VAL A 157 4.16 5.94 -8.40
C VAL A 157 3.11 5.75 -9.47
N PRO A 158 1.85 6.19 -9.27
CA PRO A 158 0.77 5.93 -10.20
C PRO A 158 0.81 6.78 -11.48
N THR A 159 1.40 7.97 -11.46
CA THR A 159 1.33 8.92 -12.57
C THR A 159 2.71 9.45 -13.00
N ARG A 160 2.81 9.87 -14.26
CA ARG A 160 4.03 10.52 -14.78
C ARG A 160 4.30 11.88 -14.14
N GLU A 161 3.25 12.59 -13.78
CA GLU A 161 3.36 13.90 -13.11
C GLU A 161 4.03 13.74 -11.74
N LEU A 162 3.53 12.78 -10.94
CA LEU A 162 4.09 12.47 -9.63
C LEU A 162 5.53 11.96 -9.74
N GLN A 163 5.83 11.14 -10.74
CA GLN A 163 7.20 10.70 -11.02
C GLN A 163 8.13 11.88 -11.20
N ARG A 164 7.81 12.81 -12.12
CA ARG A 164 8.65 14.00 -12.39
C ARG A 164 8.79 14.90 -11.15
N PHE A 165 7.72 15.06 -10.39
CA PHE A 165 7.75 15.82 -9.14
C PHE A 165 8.73 15.23 -8.13
N LEU A 166 8.67 13.92 -7.91
CA LEU A 166 9.53 13.23 -6.94
C LEU A 166 10.99 13.20 -7.41
N GLU A 167 11.25 12.94 -8.69
CA GLU A 167 12.59 13.02 -9.28
C GLU A 167 13.19 14.42 -9.05
N GLY A 168 12.42 15.49 -9.31
CA GLY A 168 12.82 16.87 -9.03
C GLY A 168 13.03 17.18 -7.55
N ALA A 169 12.36 16.45 -6.65
CA ALA A 169 12.51 16.56 -5.20
C ALA A 169 13.66 15.68 -4.63
N GLY A 170 14.42 14.97 -5.48
CA GLY A 170 15.57 14.17 -5.11
C GLY A 170 15.22 12.78 -4.60
N PHE A 171 14.07 12.21 -5.03
CA PHE A 171 13.79 10.80 -4.85
C PHE A 171 14.53 9.99 -5.92
N ASP A 172 15.21 8.93 -5.49
CA ASP A 172 15.93 8.02 -6.36
C ASP A 172 15.01 6.89 -6.84
N ASN A 173 15.34 6.29 -8.00
CA ASN A 173 14.70 5.07 -8.51
C ASN A 173 13.15 5.13 -8.57
N VAL A 174 12.60 6.26 -9.00
CA VAL A 174 11.15 6.44 -9.14
C VAL A 174 10.66 5.73 -10.40
N VAL A 175 9.77 4.77 -10.25
CA VAL A 175 9.24 3.93 -11.32
C VAL A 175 7.73 4.06 -11.37
N ARG A 176 7.18 4.23 -12.56
CA ARG A 176 5.74 4.30 -12.74
C ARG A 176 5.10 2.92 -12.69
N LEU A 177 4.19 2.73 -11.74
CA LEU A 177 3.25 1.63 -11.67
C LEU A 177 1.83 2.21 -11.67
N ALA A 178 1.17 2.23 -12.84
CA ALA A 178 -0.19 2.73 -12.95
C ALA A 178 -1.16 1.88 -12.11
N ARG A 179 -2.19 2.52 -11.55
CA ARG A 179 -3.24 1.80 -10.84
C ARG A 179 -4.05 0.98 -11.84
N ALA A 180 -4.32 -0.25 -11.47
CA ALA A 180 -5.27 -1.09 -12.20
C ALA A 180 -6.71 -0.73 -11.81
N VAL A 181 -7.62 -0.98 -12.74
CA VAL A 181 -9.06 -0.91 -12.54
C VAL A 181 -9.63 -2.29 -12.80
N ASP A 182 -10.53 -2.74 -11.94
CA ASP A 182 -11.27 -3.98 -12.17
C ASP A 182 -12.25 -3.77 -13.33
N THR A 183 -11.87 -4.24 -14.51
CA THR A 183 -12.65 -4.09 -15.74
C THR A 183 -13.88 -5.00 -15.78
N GLN A 184 -13.98 -5.99 -14.88
CA GLN A 184 -15.19 -6.81 -14.75
C GLN A 184 -16.23 -6.12 -13.85
N LEU A 185 -15.74 -5.47 -12.78
CA LEU A 185 -16.60 -4.69 -11.88
C LEU A 185 -17.08 -3.39 -12.57
N PHE A 186 -16.17 -2.67 -13.22
CA PHE A 186 -16.43 -1.40 -13.92
C PHE A 186 -16.65 -1.62 -15.43
N ASP A 187 -17.54 -2.55 -15.76
CA ASP A 187 -17.94 -2.83 -17.14
C ASP A 187 -19.09 -1.90 -17.56
N PRO A 188 -18.98 -1.17 -18.70
CA PRO A 188 -20.07 -0.37 -19.25
C PRO A 188 -21.38 -1.16 -19.47
N ALA A 189 -21.29 -2.48 -19.72
CA ALA A 189 -22.47 -3.35 -19.85
C ALA A 189 -23.28 -3.48 -18.54
N ARG A 190 -22.71 -3.11 -17.40
CA ARG A 190 -23.40 -3.05 -16.09
C ARG A 190 -24.19 -1.76 -15.88
N ARG A 191 -24.34 -0.92 -16.91
CA ARG A 191 -25.15 0.29 -16.84
C ARG A 191 -26.58 -0.09 -16.46
N ASP A 192 -27.09 0.52 -15.39
CA ASP A 192 -28.43 0.36 -14.90
C ASP A 192 -29.25 1.62 -15.20
N ASP A 193 -30.09 1.54 -16.24
CA ASP A 193 -30.92 2.67 -16.66
C ASP A 193 -32.09 2.92 -15.70
N ALA A 194 -32.57 1.90 -14.96
CA ALA A 194 -33.61 2.07 -13.94
C ALA A 194 -33.05 2.86 -12.73
N LEU A 195 -31.87 2.53 -12.27
CA LEU A 195 -31.20 3.28 -11.21
C LEU A 195 -30.90 4.72 -11.62
N ARG A 196 -30.47 4.92 -12.88
CA ARG A 196 -30.23 6.27 -13.42
C ARG A 196 -31.51 7.11 -13.46
N ALA A 197 -32.65 6.50 -13.85
CA ALA A 197 -33.95 7.18 -13.84
C ALA A 197 -34.36 7.56 -12.40
N GLN A 198 -34.14 6.70 -11.41
CA GLN A 198 -34.41 7.05 -10.00
C GLN A 198 -33.58 8.25 -9.52
N TRP A 199 -32.36 8.43 -10.03
CA TRP A 199 -31.48 9.59 -9.73
C TRP A 199 -31.82 10.83 -10.57
N GLY A 200 -32.84 10.75 -11.46
CA GLY A 200 -33.22 11.85 -12.35
C GLY A 200 -32.17 12.18 -13.42
N VAL A 201 -31.27 11.24 -13.75
CA VAL A 201 -30.21 11.44 -14.74
C VAL A 201 -30.76 11.19 -16.13
N PRO A 202 -30.72 12.17 -17.07
CA PRO A 202 -31.12 11.98 -18.46
C PRO A 202 -30.40 10.83 -19.16
N ALA A 203 -30.95 10.27 -20.20
CA ALA A 203 -30.36 9.13 -20.90
C ALA A 203 -28.96 9.43 -21.46
N ASP A 204 -28.71 10.66 -21.88
CA ASP A 204 -27.42 11.19 -22.37
C ASP A 204 -26.59 11.89 -21.30
N GLY A 205 -27.10 11.99 -20.06
CA GLY A 205 -26.43 12.65 -18.95
C GLY A 205 -25.32 11.81 -18.33
N VAL A 206 -24.46 12.45 -17.55
CA VAL A 206 -23.42 11.81 -16.73
C VAL A 206 -23.88 11.78 -15.28
N ALA A 207 -23.79 10.60 -14.63
CA ALA A 207 -23.93 10.47 -13.19
C ALA A 207 -22.52 10.39 -12.57
N ALA A 208 -22.23 11.26 -11.61
CA ALA A 208 -21.06 11.19 -10.76
C ALA A 208 -21.51 10.89 -9.32
N ILE A 209 -20.90 9.91 -8.67
CA ILE A 209 -21.16 9.47 -7.30
C ILE A 209 -19.89 9.53 -6.47
#